data_8affe03818aef19fdb02fbeb931b59c7
#
_entry.id   8affe03818aef19fdb02fbeb931b59c7
#
_cell.length_a   1.000
_cell.length_b   1.000
_cell.length_c   1.000
_cell.angle_alpha   90.00
_cell.angle_beta   90.00
_cell.angle_gamma   90.00
#
_symmetry.space_group_name_H-M   'P 1'
#
loop_
_entity.id
_entity.type
_entity.pdbx_description
1 polymer ?
#
loop_
_entity_poly.entity_id
_entity_poly.type
_entity_poly.pdbx_seq_one_letter_code
_entity_poly.pdbx_strand_id
1 'polypeptide(L)'
;MIRNTQTHSTMRPTILLLLAAMAAGSAQAQFPTRHSRLTVATPAPSAGRPSDLRPTAPLNSPKPARLEQGDSTIISDTPEGTLIDNTYNSSSAFYQTPFGMAMETTMDGTIGAYVKDGNGNYYIKNPISKIRTDTWIKGSLRGDTIYFDTPQCLMVMEDQGSRQAYYVYNMKLNDNQTNFIPDTLAHYVKFVDNDGQLRQVSEGILGLTTQTGAWTGYGDYDITIRPQDDQATATPEGVDFKPYILSYDNSYGTRSGVKCSVGLKGNAFYLRDLCSEMNGNCISGLFDGNTVSVDMPQYLGPDMEHGYHLYAFGAVSEIAPDETGRPQEHTYLANHLSFDYDPSDASFTSDSVLVLNMGKNDFYYLYGYRRPQLHPYEPKAGQPANAVFSDYMAYTKADGYGGIKFVLPEFSTANDYLVQDSLFYNMYFDGELYTFAQPLYRNVVEPMTDVPATYSDGFDFVSKDLVRTVYYYSDLSTIGVQMVYKYDGTTMKSDIVTLNLKEMAGIQDMHGGKRVVSTTYFDLSGRQVNADFQGMVIRRQLFDDNSISTSKIINP
;
A
#
# COMPACT_ATOMS: atom_id res chain seq x y z
N MET A 1 33.38 31.22 -20.97
CA MET A 1 31.92 31.38 -20.76
C MET A 1 31.23 30.39 -21.69
N ILE A 2 30.97 29.20 -21.22
CA ILE A 2 30.21 28.15 -21.95
C ILE A 2 28.87 28.06 -21.25
N ARG A 3 27.80 28.47 -21.93
CA ARG A 3 26.43 28.32 -21.45
C ARG A 3 26.03 26.85 -21.61
N ASN A 4 25.81 26.16 -20.51
CA ASN A 4 25.10 24.91 -20.49
C ASN A 4 23.63 25.19 -20.80
N THR A 5 23.19 24.87 -21.98
CA THR A 5 21.77 24.73 -22.32
C THR A 5 21.34 23.35 -21.91
N GLN A 6 20.73 23.24 -20.72
CA GLN A 6 19.91 22.07 -20.38
C GLN A 6 18.67 22.08 -21.31
N THR A 7 18.65 21.17 -22.24
CA THR A 7 17.42 20.83 -23.00
C THR A 7 16.48 20.10 -22.07
N HIS A 8 15.59 20.81 -21.40
CA HIS A 8 14.46 20.21 -20.73
C HIS A 8 13.53 19.58 -21.80
N SER A 9 13.26 18.29 -21.66
CA SER A 9 12.30 17.57 -22.47
C SER A 9 10.97 18.33 -22.51
N THR A 10 10.53 18.72 -23.72
CA THR A 10 9.28 19.45 -23.94
C THR A 10 8.04 18.59 -23.71
N MET A 11 8.21 17.30 -23.44
CA MET A 11 7.14 16.32 -23.26
C MET A 11 6.48 16.38 -21.87
N ARG A 12 7.25 16.76 -20.83
CA ARG A 12 6.77 16.80 -19.44
C ARG A 12 5.57 17.74 -19.21
N PRO A 13 5.55 18.99 -19.69
CA PRO A 13 4.43 19.88 -19.44
C PRO A 13 3.16 19.44 -20.17
N THR A 14 3.28 18.78 -21.32
CA THR A 14 2.12 18.34 -22.12
C THR A 14 1.45 17.11 -21.51
N ILE A 15 2.23 16.19 -20.96
CA ILE A 15 1.73 14.99 -20.26
C ILE A 15 1.02 15.40 -18.95
N LEU A 16 1.61 16.33 -18.19
CA LEU A 16 0.99 16.86 -16.97
C LEU A 16 -0.35 17.58 -17.25
N LEU A 17 -0.46 18.32 -18.35
CA LEU A 17 -1.71 19.00 -18.72
C LEU A 17 -2.82 18.01 -19.09
N LEU A 18 -2.47 16.91 -19.76
CA LEU A 18 -3.44 15.87 -20.13
C LEU A 18 -3.94 15.11 -18.89
N LEU A 19 -3.06 14.80 -17.96
CA LEU A 19 -3.39 14.15 -16.70
C LEU A 19 -4.18 15.06 -15.76
N ALA A 20 -3.87 16.37 -15.73
CA ALA A 20 -4.66 17.35 -14.99
C ALA A 20 -6.09 17.50 -15.55
N ALA A 21 -6.27 17.42 -16.87
CA ALA A 21 -7.59 17.46 -17.48
C ALA A 21 -8.40 16.18 -17.22
N MET A 22 -7.75 15.02 -17.09
CA MET A 22 -8.41 13.75 -16.73
C MET A 22 -8.62 13.60 -15.22
N ALA A 23 -7.74 14.18 -14.39
CA ALA A 23 -7.86 14.18 -12.92
C ALA A 23 -8.96 15.13 -12.41
N ALA A 24 -9.36 16.13 -13.17
CA ALA A 24 -10.46 17.02 -12.80
C ALA A 24 -11.83 16.31 -12.74
N GLY A 25 -11.92 15.07 -13.24
CA GLY A 25 -13.13 14.24 -13.19
C GLY A 25 -13.17 13.17 -12.09
N SER A 26 -12.10 12.95 -11.33
CA SER A 26 -12.05 11.93 -10.29
C SER A 26 -11.37 12.45 -9.04
N ALA A 27 -12.18 12.86 -8.07
CA ALA A 27 -11.69 13.11 -6.73
C ALA A 27 -11.11 11.82 -6.14
N GLN A 28 -9.83 11.90 -5.71
CA GLN A 28 -9.17 11.09 -4.70
C GLN A 28 -8.60 9.73 -5.11
N ALA A 29 -7.43 9.77 -5.69
CA ALA A 29 -6.30 9.00 -5.22
C ALA A 29 -5.07 9.92 -5.34
N GLN A 30 -4.86 10.75 -4.35
CA GLN A 30 -3.61 11.50 -4.23
C GLN A 30 -2.55 10.50 -3.79
N PHE A 31 -1.72 10.11 -4.73
CA PHE A 31 -0.45 9.47 -4.42
C PHE A 31 0.49 10.50 -3.81
N PRO A 32 1.31 10.09 -2.83
CA PRO A 32 2.26 10.96 -2.21
C PRO A 32 3.27 11.49 -3.24
N THR A 33 3.21 12.77 -3.51
CA THR A 33 4.37 13.54 -4.00
C THR A 33 5.37 13.68 -2.86
N ARG A 34 6.61 14.10 -3.13
CA ARG A 34 7.70 14.31 -2.13
C ARG A 34 7.30 15.07 -0.85
N HIS A 35 6.10 15.59 -0.78
CA HIS A 35 5.51 16.36 0.32
C HIS A 35 4.14 15.81 0.74
N SER A 36 3.84 14.55 0.40
CA SER A 36 2.54 14.01 0.73
C SER A 36 2.49 13.47 2.15
N ARG A 37 1.37 13.77 2.74
CA ARG A 37 0.92 13.24 4.01
C ARG A 37 1.20 11.77 4.14
N LEU A 38 1.97 11.41 5.14
CA LEU A 38 1.68 10.20 5.85
C LEU A 38 0.31 10.39 6.50
N THR A 39 -0.73 9.99 5.86
CA THR A 39 -1.86 9.48 6.61
C THR A 39 -1.24 8.35 7.38
N VAL A 40 -1.06 8.53 8.70
CA VAL A 40 -0.45 7.51 9.53
C VAL A 40 -1.20 6.24 9.27
N ALA A 41 -0.65 5.52 8.37
CA ALA A 41 -1.18 4.24 8.12
C ALA A 41 -0.65 3.39 9.24
N THR A 42 -1.55 2.87 9.90
CA THR A 42 -1.53 1.48 10.21
C THR A 42 -0.80 0.78 9.09
N PRO A 43 -0.08 -0.28 9.32
CA PRO A 43 0.05 -1.30 8.32
C PRO A 43 -1.39 -1.71 8.00
N ALA A 44 -2.04 -0.87 7.18
CA ALA A 44 -3.20 -1.32 6.49
C ALA A 44 -2.62 -2.36 5.55
N PRO A 45 -3.00 -3.60 5.70
CA PRO A 45 -2.49 -4.70 4.88
C PRO A 45 -2.64 -4.45 3.42
N SER A 46 -3.39 -3.43 3.06
CA SER A 46 -3.72 -3.18 1.68
C SER A 46 -3.34 -1.80 1.15
N ALA A 47 -3.30 -0.76 1.94
CA ALA A 47 -3.22 0.59 1.39
C ALA A 47 -1.80 1.13 1.18
N GLY A 48 -0.79 0.35 1.48
CA GLY A 48 0.62 0.73 1.33
C GLY A 48 1.50 -0.36 0.73
N ARG A 49 0.94 -1.56 0.46
CA ARG A 49 1.73 -2.62 -0.18
C ARG A 49 1.82 -2.38 -1.68
N PRO A 50 2.98 -2.62 -2.30
CA PRO A 50 3.13 -2.57 -3.75
C PRO A 50 2.10 -3.42 -4.48
N SER A 51 1.68 -4.56 -3.88
CA SER A 51 0.63 -5.41 -4.41
C SER A 51 -0.72 -4.71 -4.59
N ASP A 52 -1.01 -3.69 -3.78
CA ASP A 52 -2.29 -2.98 -3.83
C ASP A 52 -2.27 -1.77 -4.75
N LEU A 53 -1.08 -1.29 -5.04
CA LEU A 53 -0.82 -0.22 -6.01
C LEU A 53 -0.44 -0.78 -7.37
N ARG A 54 -0.21 -2.10 -7.44
CA ARG A 54 -0.20 -2.75 -8.74
C ARG A 54 -1.61 -2.66 -9.27
N PRO A 55 -1.78 -2.09 -10.48
CA PRO A 55 -3.01 -2.33 -11.19
C PRO A 55 -3.19 -3.83 -11.11
N THR A 56 -4.37 -4.27 -10.81
CA THR A 56 -4.76 -5.65 -10.91
C THR A 56 -4.75 -6.11 -12.39
N ALA A 57 -3.59 -6.18 -13.00
CA ALA A 57 -3.35 -7.37 -13.75
C ALA A 57 -3.66 -8.46 -12.72
N PRO A 58 -4.63 -9.34 -12.96
CA PRO A 58 -5.15 -10.20 -11.91
C PRO A 58 -3.95 -10.75 -11.15
N LEU A 59 -3.94 -10.65 -9.81
CA LEU A 59 -2.90 -11.19 -8.91
C LEU A 59 -2.70 -12.70 -9.14
N ASN A 60 -3.59 -13.27 -9.90
CA ASN A 60 -3.54 -14.55 -10.56
C ASN A 60 -3.29 -14.39 -12.07
N SER A 61 -2.48 -13.41 -12.51
CA SER A 61 -1.93 -13.56 -13.87
C SER A 61 -1.29 -14.92 -13.89
N PRO A 62 -1.79 -15.86 -14.69
CA PRO A 62 -1.14 -17.17 -14.80
C PRO A 62 0.32 -16.87 -15.08
N LYS A 63 1.23 -17.56 -14.38
CA LYS A 63 2.66 -17.54 -14.75
C LYS A 63 2.69 -17.58 -16.26
N PRO A 64 3.43 -16.69 -16.94
CA PRO A 64 3.42 -16.63 -18.39
C PRO A 64 3.51 -18.07 -18.89
N ALA A 65 2.53 -18.49 -19.68
CA ALA A 65 2.44 -19.86 -20.13
C ALA A 65 3.79 -20.19 -20.76
N ARG A 66 4.44 -21.26 -20.29
CA ARG A 66 5.69 -21.71 -20.87
C ARG A 66 5.39 -21.93 -22.33
N LEU A 67 5.93 -21.06 -23.19
CA LEU A 67 5.60 -21.04 -24.61
C LEU A 67 5.81 -22.41 -25.21
N GLU A 68 4.78 -22.93 -25.85
CA GLU A 68 4.97 -24.07 -26.76
C GLU A 68 5.94 -23.65 -27.86
N GLN A 69 6.81 -24.57 -28.28
CA GLN A 69 7.80 -24.37 -29.34
C GLN A 69 7.16 -23.70 -30.56
N GLY A 70 7.48 -22.43 -30.78
CA GLY A 70 7.00 -21.69 -31.97
C GLY A 70 7.02 -20.18 -31.85
N ASP A 71 6.99 -19.61 -30.64
CA ASP A 71 7.04 -18.15 -30.48
C ASP A 71 8.46 -17.72 -30.04
N SER A 72 9.35 -17.65 -31.03
CA SER A 72 10.78 -17.31 -30.86
C SER A 72 11.01 -15.82 -30.49
N THR A 73 9.96 -15.07 -30.19
CA THR A 73 10.03 -13.63 -29.95
C THR A 73 10.15 -13.26 -28.47
N ILE A 74 9.84 -14.16 -27.54
CA ILE A 74 9.98 -13.92 -26.10
C ILE A 74 11.31 -14.49 -25.61
N ILE A 75 12.10 -13.65 -24.93
CA ILE A 75 13.32 -14.07 -24.26
C ILE A 75 12.97 -14.34 -22.80
N SER A 76 12.81 -15.61 -22.41
CA SER A 76 12.47 -16.04 -21.05
C SER A 76 13.69 -16.48 -20.24
N ASP A 77 14.69 -17.05 -20.92
CA ASP A 77 15.92 -17.49 -20.28
C ASP A 77 16.89 -16.31 -20.12
N THR A 78 17.73 -16.36 -19.08
CA THR A 78 18.77 -15.35 -18.89
C THR A 78 19.74 -15.40 -20.08
N PRO A 79 19.91 -14.27 -20.81
CA PRO A 79 20.82 -14.22 -21.94
C PRO A 79 22.28 -14.48 -21.52
N GLU A 80 23.07 -15.00 -22.46
CA GLU A 80 24.51 -15.16 -22.25
C GLU A 80 25.20 -13.81 -22.17
N GLY A 81 26.16 -13.65 -21.25
CA GLY A 81 26.94 -12.41 -21.08
C GLY A 81 27.24 -12.10 -19.62
N THR A 82 27.62 -10.86 -19.37
CA THR A 82 27.81 -10.33 -18.02
C THR A 82 26.47 -9.89 -17.46
N LEU A 83 25.95 -10.65 -16.49
CA LEU A 83 24.72 -10.35 -15.77
C LEU A 83 24.99 -9.36 -14.65
N ILE A 84 24.22 -8.29 -14.61
CA ILE A 84 24.08 -7.37 -13.47
C ILE A 84 22.67 -7.61 -12.92
N ASP A 85 22.59 -8.31 -11.81
CA ASP A 85 21.34 -8.75 -11.18
C ASP A 85 20.95 -7.81 -10.02
N ASN A 86 19.70 -7.90 -9.60
CA ASN A 86 19.15 -7.10 -8.50
C ASN A 86 19.44 -5.59 -8.66
N THR A 87 19.30 -5.07 -9.87
CA THR A 87 19.54 -3.66 -10.14
C THR A 87 18.53 -2.76 -9.42
N TYR A 88 18.97 -1.57 -9.05
CA TYR A 88 18.12 -0.50 -8.54
C TYR A 88 17.59 0.32 -9.72
N ASN A 89 16.32 0.20 -10.01
CA ASN A 89 15.70 0.88 -11.14
C ASN A 89 14.81 2.03 -10.67
N SER A 90 14.79 3.10 -11.45
CA SER A 90 13.86 4.21 -11.27
C SER A 90 13.31 4.68 -12.61
N SER A 91 12.07 5.15 -12.61
CA SER A 91 11.38 5.64 -13.80
C SER A 91 10.22 6.55 -13.43
N SER A 92 9.68 7.27 -14.41
CA SER A 92 8.30 7.73 -14.39
C SER A 92 7.45 6.70 -15.10
N ALA A 93 6.36 6.26 -14.49
CA ALA A 93 5.56 5.15 -14.99
C ALA A 93 4.08 5.49 -15.10
N PHE A 94 3.45 4.96 -16.13
CA PHE A 94 1.99 4.92 -16.24
C PHE A 94 1.46 3.57 -15.79
N TYR A 95 0.31 3.60 -15.14
CA TYR A 95 -0.43 2.40 -14.77
C TYR A 95 -1.93 2.62 -14.92
N GLN A 96 -2.67 1.56 -15.19
CA GLN A 96 -4.11 1.61 -15.29
C GLN A 96 -4.77 1.45 -13.91
N THR A 97 -5.66 2.37 -13.57
CA THR A 97 -6.48 2.24 -12.37
C THR A 97 -7.59 1.20 -12.56
N PRO A 98 -8.22 0.69 -11.47
CA PRO A 98 -9.39 -0.20 -11.57
C PRO A 98 -10.56 0.39 -12.36
N PHE A 99 -10.60 1.72 -12.53
CA PHE A 99 -11.62 2.43 -13.31
C PHE A 99 -11.22 2.64 -14.78
N GLY A 100 -10.10 2.03 -15.24
CA GLY A 100 -9.63 2.09 -16.62
C GLY A 100 -8.92 3.39 -17.01
N MET A 101 -8.59 4.26 -16.05
CA MET A 101 -7.81 5.48 -16.30
C MET A 101 -6.31 5.19 -16.15
N ALA A 102 -5.50 5.74 -17.04
CA ALA A 102 -4.06 5.73 -16.88
C ALA A 102 -3.64 6.86 -15.93
N MET A 103 -2.84 6.52 -14.92
CA MET A 103 -2.27 7.44 -13.94
C MET A 103 -0.76 7.41 -14.04
N GLU A 104 -0.13 8.56 -13.83
CA GLU A 104 1.33 8.68 -13.75
C GLU A 104 1.81 8.59 -12.30
N THR A 105 2.96 7.95 -12.10
CA THR A 105 3.64 7.85 -10.80
C THR A 105 5.14 7.77 -10.99
N THR A 106 5.90 8.16 -9.98
CA THR A 106 7.33 7.87 -9.92
C THR A 106 7.53 6.47 -9.38
N MET A 107 8.46 5.72 -9.96
CA MET A 107 8.93 4.43 -9.48
C MET A 107 10.37 4.58 -9.03
N ASP A 108 10.65 4.18 -7.80
CA ASP A 108 11.98 4.22 -7.21
C ASP A 108 12.28 2.92 -6.50
N GLY A 109 13.46 2.36 -6.74
CA GLY A 109 13.89 1.13 -6.09
C GLY A 109 13.24 -0.14 -6.61
N THR A 110 12.71 -0.18 -7.84
CA THR A 110 12.23 -1.44 -8.42
C THR A 110 13.40 -2.35 -8.77
N ILE A 111 13.19 -3.67 -8.59
CA ILE A 111 14.21 -4.69 -8.88
C ILE A 111 14.10 -5.11 -10.33
N GLY A 112 15.24 -5.10 -11.02
CA GLY A 112 15.41 -5.64 -12.35
C GLY A 112 16.76 -6.35 -12.50
N ALA A 113 17.15 -6.52 -13.76
CA ALA A 113 18.48 -6.99 -14.14
C ALA A 113 18.80 -6.51 -15.56
N TYR A 114 20.06 -6.42 -15.90
CA TYR A 114 20.46 -6.33 -17.28
C TYR A 114 21.65 -7.23 -17.60
N VAL A 115 21.78 -7.62 -18.86
CA VAL A 115 22.92 -8.40 -19.37
C VAL A 115 23.59 -7.63 -20.49
N LYS A 116 24.91 -7.65 -20.51
CA LYS A 116 25.75 -7.16 -21.60
C LYS A 116 26.55 -8.32 -22.18
N ASP A 117 26.33 -8.63 -23.45
CA ASP A 117 27.07 -9.70 -24.11
C ASP A 117 28.36 -9.19 -24.78
N GLY A 118 29.21 -10.13 -25.21
CA GLY A 118 30.47 -9.82 -25.90
C GLY A 118 30.31 -9.22 -27.31
N ASN A 119 29.09 -9.20 -27.85
CA ASN A 119 28.78 -8.75 -29.20
C ASN A 119 28.15 -7.33 -29.23
N GLY A 120 28.06 -6.68 -28.06
CA GLY A 120 27.44 -5.36 -27.93
C GLY A 120 25.91 -5.39 -27.83
N ASN A 121 25.30 -6.55 -27.53
CA ASN A 121 23.89 -6.59 -27.19
C ASN A 121 23.72 -6.34 -25.70
N TYR A 122 22.61 -5.66 -25.38
CA TYR A 122 22.13 -5.41 -24.04
C TYR A 122 20.74 -6.04 -23.88
N TYR A 123 20.47 -6.54 -22.71
CA TYR A 123 19.16 -7.12 -22.40
C TYR A 123 18.67 -6.54 -21.09
N ILE A 124 17.42 -6.08 -21.02
CA ILE A 124 16.80 -5.54 -19.81
C ILE A 124 15.66 -6.47 -19.41
N LYS A 125 15.69 -6.93 -18.14
CA LYS A 125 14.63 -7.74 -17.53
C LYS A 125 13.55 -6.86 -16.93
N ASN A 126 12.28 -7.26 -17.08
CA ASN A 126 11.12 -6.53 -16.52
C ASN A 126 11.13 -5.04 -16.92
N PRO A 127 11.12 -4.70 -18.21
CA PRO A 127 11.31 -3.33 -18.69
C PRO A 127 10.16 -2.37 -18.35
N ILE A 128 9.01 -2.88 -17.90
CA ILE A 128 7.86 -2.10 -17.43
C ILE A 128 7.76 -2.26 -15.92
N SER A 129 8.02 -1.22 -15.16
CA SER A 129 8.18 -1.27 -13.70
C SER A 129 6.97 -1.80 -12.94
N LYS A 130 5.76 -1.57 -13.47
CA LYS A 130 4.49 -2.04 -12.89
C LYS A 130 4.10 -3.46 -13.31
N ILE A 131 4.82 -4.07 -14.25
CA ILE A 131 4.49 -5.40 -14.81
C ILE A 131 5.73 -6.28 -14.73
N ARG A 132 5.67 -7.32 -13.90
CA ARG A 132 6.74 -8.32 -13.81
C ARG A 132 6.37 -9.52 -14.67
N THR A 133 7.18 -9.77 -15.70
CA THR A 133 6.99 -10.88 -16.63
C THR A 133 8.11 -11.91 -16.53
N ASP A 134 9.22 -11.54 -15.87
CA ASP A 134 10.48 -12.29 -15.83
C ASP A 134 11.06 -12.58 -17.23
N THR A 135 10.75 -11.70 -18.18
CA THR A 135 11.21 -11.74 -19.56
C THR A 135 12.13 -10.57 -19.86
N TRP A 136 12.85 -10.68 -20.97
CA TRP A 136 13.87 -9.73 -21.38
C TRP A 136 13.51 -9.08 -22.71
N ILE A 137 13.89 -7.80 -22.86
CA ILE A 137 13.97 -7.14 -24.16
C ILE A 137 15.43 -6.98 -24.58
N LYS A 138 15.69 -7.03 -25.89
CA LYS A 138 17.03 -6.96 -26.48
C LYS A 138 17.28 -5.60 -27.12
N GLY A 139 18.42 -5.02 -26.81
CA GLY A 139 18.99 -3.84 -27.47
C GLY A 139 20.33 -4.12 -28.12
N SER A 140 20.79 -3.25 -28.99
CA SER A 140 22.09 -3.31 -29.64
C SER A 140 22.85 -1.99 -29.53
N LEU A 141 24.13 -2.06 -29.20
CA LEU A 141 25.01 -0.91 -29.17
C LEU A 141 25.33 -0.43 -30.58
N ARG A 142 25.11 0.85 -30.86
CA ARG A 142 25.42 1.51 -32.12
C ARG A 142 26.18 2.80 -31.79
N GLY A 143 27.51 2.79 -31.95
CA GLY A 143 28.37 3.84 -31.43
C GLY A 143 28.43 3.79 -29.90
N ASP A 144 28.00 4.86 -29.24
CA ASP A 144 27.91 5.02 -27.79
C ASP A 144 26.48 4.87 -27.26
N THR A 145 25.52 4.52 -28.12
CA THR A 145 24.08 4.49 -27.81
C THR A 145 23.53 3.09 -28.00
N ILE A 146 22.75 2.63 -27.05
CA ILE A 146 22.05 1.33 -27.08
C ILE A 146 20.64 1.58 -27.60
N TYR A 147 20.26 0.85 -28.65
CA TYR A 147 18.94 0.90 -29.28
C TYR A 147 18.16 -0.36 -28.92
N PHE A 148 17.07 -0.21 -28.19
CA PHE A 148 16.07 -1.26 -28.01
C PHE A 148 15.03 -1.09 -29.11
N ASP A 149 15.22 -1.82 -30.21
CA ASP A 149 14.28 -1.79 -31.33
C ASP A 149 12.92 -2.38 -30.89
N THR A 150 11.84 -1.78 -31.32
CA THR A 150 10.44 -2.18 -30.99
C THR A 150 9.66 -2.46 -32.28
N PRO A 151 8.62 -3.32 -32.26
CA PRO A 151 8.09 -4.03 -31.09
C PRO A 151 8.87 -5.26 -30.66
N GLN A 152 8.82 -5.58 -29.37
CA GLN A 152 9.29 -6.86 -28.85
C GLN A 152 8.19 -7.50 -28.00
N CYS A 153 7.94 -8.79 -28.19
CA CYS A 153 6.95 -9.51 -27.38
C CYS A 153 7.47 -9.68 -25.95
N LEU A 154 6.68 -9.22 -24.98
CA LEU A 154 7.04 -9.27 -23.57
C LEU A 154 6.38 -10.44 -22.85
N MET A 155 5.11 -10.72 -23.15
CA MET A 155 4.35 -11.79 -22.51
C MET A 155 3.20 -12.27 -23.40
N VAL A 156 2.73 -13.48 -23.13
CA VAL A 156 1.50 -14.05 -23.69
C VAL A 156 0.60 -14.46 -22.52
N MET A 157 -0.64 -14.06 -22.56
CA MET A 157 -1.67 -14.45 -21.59
C MET A 157 -2.66 -15.37 -22.27
N GLU A 158 -3.08 -16.41 -21.56
CA GLU A 158 -4.18 -17.28 -21.97
C GLU A 158 -5.36 -17.05 -21.03
N ASP A 159 -6.48 -16.63 -21.58
CA ASP A 159 -7.72 -16.48 -20.84
C ASP A 159 -8.85 -17.17 -21.61
N GLN A 160 -9.55 -18.11 -20.94
CA GLN A 160 -10.71 -18.85 -21.45
C GLN A 160 -10.51 -19.44 -22.86
N GLY A 161 -9.26 -19.89 -23.16
CA GLY A 161 -8.88 -20.44 -24.46
C GLY A 161 -8.55 -19.39 -25.54
N SER A 162 -8.54 -18.11 -25.19
CA SER A 162 -8.03 -17.03 -26.04
C SER A 162 -6.59 -16.72 -25.65
N ARG A 163 -5.69 -16.69 -26.64
CA ARG A 163 -4.28 -16.37 -26.45
C ARG A 163 -4.00 -14.96 -26.92
N GLN A 164 -3.53 -14.09 -26.02
CA GLN A 164 -3.22 -12.71 -26.32
C GLN A 164 -1.76 -12.39 -26.01
N ALA A 165 -1.02 -11.92 -27.02
CA ALA A 165 0.34 -11.47 -26.89
C ALA A 165 0.39 -9.97 -26.60
N TYR A 166 1.34 -9.58 -25.74
CA TYR A 166 1.59 -8.19 -25.38
C TYR A 166 3.03 -7.82 -25.73
N TYR A 167 3.18 -6.61 -26.24
CA TYR A 167 4.43 -6.12 -26.80
C TYR A 167 4.84 -4.81 -26.14
N VAL A 168 6.13 -4.56 -26.08
CA VAL A 168 6.65 -3.23 -25.79
C VAL A 168 6.88 -2.47 -27.09
N TYR A 169 6.43 -1.22 -27.10
CA TYR A 169 6.65 -0.26 -28.19
C TYR A 169 7.26 1.01 -27.65
N ASN A 170 8.01 1.72 -28.51
CA ASN A 170 8.24 3.14 -28.32
C ASN A 170 6.93 3.89 -28.61
N MET A 171 6.37 4.54 -27.59
CA MET A 171 5.06 5.21 -27.67
C MET A 171 5.23 6.73 -27.64
N LYS A 172 4.33 7.41 -28.34
CA LYS A 172 4.17 8.87 -28.28
C LYS A 172 2.70 9.25 -28.14
N LEU A 173 2.44 10.48 -27.71
CA LEU A 173 1.08 11.03 -27.75
C LEU A 173 0.58 11.14 -29.19
N ASN A 174 -0.71 10.84 -29.39
CA ASN A 174 -1.38 11.13 -30.65
C ASN A 174 -1.53 12.65 -30.86
N ASP A 175 -1.90 13.07 -32.06
CA ASP A 175 -2.00 14.50 -32.44
C ASP A 175 -2.97 15.29 -31.53
N ASN A 176 -4.00 14.63 -31.01
CA ASN A 176 -4.98 15.23 -30.11
C ASN A 176 -4.54 15.19 -28.63
N GLN A 177 -3.40 14.60 -28.33
CA GLN A 177 -2.85 14.42 -26.98
C GLN A 177 -3.78 13.69 -26.01
N THR A 178 -4.61 12.79 -26.52
CA THR A 178 -5.63 12.07 -25.73
C THR A 178 -5.24 10.62 -25.42
N ASN A 179 -4.24 10.06 -26.12
CA ASN A 179 -3.83 8.69 -25.96
C ASN A 179 -2.38 8.48 -26.43
N PHE A 180 -1.74 7.44 -25.94
CA PHE A 180 -0.46 6.99 -26.45
C PHE A 180 -0.66 6.00 -27.60
N ILE A 181 0.13 6.18 -28.66
CA ILE A 181 0.17 5.33 -29.85
C ILE A 181 1.60 4.94 -30.18
N PRO A 182 1.86 3.80 -30.84
CA PRO A 182 3.18 3.45 -31.31
C PRO A 182 3.78 4.54 -32.19
N ASP A 183 5.02 4.92 -31.92
CA ASP A 183 5.72 5.87 -32.78
C ASP A 183 6.19 5.17 -34.06
N THR A 184 5.58 5.51 -35.19
CA THR A 184 5.90 4.93 -36.50
C THR A 184 7.16 5.51 -37.14
N LEU A 185 7.76 6.56 -36.55
CA LEU A 185 8.97 7.18 -37.04
C LEU A 185 10.20 6.76 -36.26
N ALA A 186 10.04 6.48 -34.97
CA ALA A 186 11.11 6.01 -34.08
C ALA A 186 10.74 4.66 -33.47
N HIS A 187 11.06 3.57 -34.17
CA HIS A 187 10.80 2.19 -33.73
C HIS A 187 11.85 1.71 -32.73
N TYR A 188 12.30 2.55 -31.79
CA TYR A 188 13.30 2.21 -30.77
C TYR A 188 13.23 3.16 -29.57
N VAL A 189 13.67 2.65 -28.41
CA VAL A 189 14.00 3.44 -27.23
C VAL A 189 15.50 3.41 -27.06
N LYS A 190 16.12 4.57 -26.76
CA LYS A 190 17.57 4.73 -26.66
C LYS A 190 18.02 4.80 -25.22
N PHE A 191 19.12 4.12 -24.94
CA PHE A 191 19.84 4.20 -23.68
C PHE A 191 21.31 4.52 -23.91
N VAL A 192 21.96 5.02 -22.87
CA VAL A 192 23.43 5.10 -22.76
C VAL A 192 23.87 4.31 -21.54
N ASP A 193 25.04 3.70 -21.64
CA ASP A 193 25.71 3.02 -20.54
C ASP A 193 26.80 3.97 -19.99
N ASN A 194 26.57 4.50 -18.81
CA ASN A 194 27.52 5.35 -18.10
C ASN A 194 28.11 4.55 -16.94
N ASP A 195 29.21 3.88 -17.15
CA ASP A 195 29.93 3.09 -16.14
C ASP A 195 29.04 2.06 -15.41
N GLY A 196 28.20 1.34 -16.17
CA GLY A 196 27.29 0.34 -15.62
C GLY A 196 25.91 0.87 -15.23
N GLN A 197 25.67 2.16 -15.37
CA GLN A 197 24.35 2.74 -15.24
C GLN A 197 23.71 2.94 -16.60
N LEU A 198 22.63 2.21 -16.89
CA LEU A 198 21.84 2.43 -18.10
C LEU A 198 20.84 3.56 -17.85
N ARG A 199 20.85 4.55 -18.74
CA ARG A 199 19.93 5.68 -18.69
C ARG A 199 19.23 5.88 -20.02
N GLN A 200 17.90 5.97 -20.00
CA GLN A 200 17.12 6.35 -21.17
C GLN A 200 17.44 7.79 -21.60
N VAL A 201 17.68 7.96 -22.92
CA VAL A 201 17.99 9.27 -23.54
C VAL A 201 17.02 9.64 -24.67
N SER A 202 16.07 8.77 -25.00
CA SER A 202 14.98 9.08 -25.94
C SER A 202 13.79 9.67 -25.20
N GLU A 203 13.00 10.48 -25.90
CA GLU A 203 11.77 11.11 -25.34
C GLU A 203 10.56 10.16 -25.34
N GLY A 204 10.67 8.97 -25.94
CA GLY A 204 9.56 8.02 -26.05
C GLY A 204 9.27 7.30 -24.73
N ILE A 205 8.05 6.80 -24.62
CA ILE A 205 7.62 5.91 -23.54
C ILE A 205 7.81 4.47 -24.00
N LEU A 206 8.46 3.65 -23.20
CA LEU A 206 8.45 2.21 -23.38
C LEU A 206 7.10 1.68 -22.89
N GLY A 207 6.12 1.57 -23.78
CA GLY A 207 4.74 1.28 -23.44
C GLY A 207 4.32 -0.15 -23.74
N LEU A 208 3.49 -0.75 -22.89
CA LEU A 208 2.89 -2.06 -23.09
C LEU A 208 1.65 -1.95 -23.94
N THR A 209 1.58 -2.76 -25.01
CA THR A 209 0.47 -2.76 -25.97
C THR A 209 -0.05 -4.15 -26.21
N THR A 210 -1.27 -4.24 -26.74
CA THR A 210 -1.79 -5.46 -27.35
C THR A 210 -1.06 -5.74 -28.67
N GLN A 211 -1.31 -6.90 -29.28
CA GLN A 211 -0.76 -7.27 -30.57
C GLN A 211 -1.12 -6.27 -31.70
N THR A 212 -2.21 -5.56 -31.59
CA THR A 212 -2.64 -4.53 -32.56
C THR A 212 -2.01 -3.15 -32.31
N GLY A 213 -1.13 -3.02 -31.31
CA GLY A 213 -0.51 -1.75 -30.92
C GLY A 213 -1.40 -0.85 -30.04
N ALA A 214 -2.55 -1.35 -29.59
CA ALA A 214 -3.39 -0.61 -28.64
C ALA A 214 -2.71 -0.55 -27.27
N TRP A 215 -2.54 0.66 -26.71
CA TRP A 215 -1.93 0.86 -25.40
C TRP A 215 -2.78 0.30 -24.26
N THR A 216 -2.14 -0.36 -23.32
CA THR A 216 -2.80 -1.01 -22.17
C THR A 216 -2.92 -0.12 -20.93
N GLY A 217 -2.37 1.10 -20.97
CA GLY A 217 -2.29 1.97 -19.81
C GLY A 217 -0.99 1.84 -18.99
N TYR A 218 -0.07 0.97 -19.43
CA TYR A 218 1.21 0.74 -18.73
C TYR A 218 2.39 1.16 -19.61
N GLY A 219 3.38 1.79 -18.99
CA GLY A 219 4.62 2.15 -19.68
C GLY A 219 5.51 3.00 -18.81
N ASP A 220 6.81 3.00 -19.13
CA ASP A 220 7.84 3.70 -18.39
C ASP A 220 8.63 4.66 -19.28
N TYR A 221 9.11 5.75 -18.71
CA TYR A 221 10.01 6.70 -19.34
C TYR A 221 10.96 7.32 -18.29
N ASP A 222 11.96 8.04 -18.75
CA ASP A 222 13.06 8.52 -17.88
C ASP A 222 13.70 7.36 -17.07
N ILE A 223 13.81 6.20 -17.71
CA ILE A 223 14.26 4.97 -17.08
C ILE A 223 15.75 5.06 -16.74
N THR A 224 16.08 4.73 -15.50
CA THR A 224 17.46 4.55 -15.03
C THR A 224 17.59 3.17 -14.39
N ILE A 225 18.60 2.40 -14.77
CA ILE A 225 18.93 1.08 -14.23
C ILE A 225 20.37 1.11 -13.77
N ARG A 226 20.63 0.85 -12.52
CA ARG A 226 21.99 0.86 -11.96
C ARG A 226 22.21 -0.34 -11.03
N PRO A 227 23.45 -0.78 -10.82
CA PRO A 227 23.76 -1.74 -9.78
C PRO A 227 23.23 -1.26 -8.42
N GLN A 228 22.83 -2.20 -7.56
CA GLN A 228 22.50 -1.91 -6.17
C GLN A 228 23.78 -1.95 -5.34
N ASP A 229 24.19 -0.79 -4.81
CA ASP A 229 25.44 -0.62 -4.08
C ASP A 229 25.27 -0.65 -2.56
N ASP A 230 24.04 -0.41 -2.06
CA ASP A 230 23.77 -0.42 -0.63
C ASP A 230 23.83 -1.84 -0.06
N GLN A 231 24.38 -1.97 1.13
CA GLN A 231 24.54 -3.25 1.82
C GLN A 231 23.57 -3.34 2.99
N ALA A 232 22.82 -4.44 3.03
CA ALA A 232 21.97 -4.74 4.18
C ALA A 232 22.81 -5.23 5.36
N THR A 233 22.42 -4.84 6.57
CA THR A 233 23.01 -5.37 7.78
C THR A 233 22.50 -6.78 8.02
N ALA A 234 23.33 -7.78 7.69
CA ALA A 234 23.02 -9.18 7.98
C ALA A 234 22.93 -9.41 9.50
N THR A 235 22.14 -10.40 9.90
CA THR A 235 22.07 -10.81 11.31
C THR A 235 23.48 -11.21 11.81
N PRO A 236 24.06 -10.49 12.80
CA PRO A 236 25.42 -10.75 13.22
C PRO A 236 25.51 -12.02 14.07
N GLU A 237 26.60 -12.77 13.92
CA GLU A 237 26.86 -13.96 14.71
C GLU A 237 27.10 -13.62 16.20
N GLY A 238 26.66 -14.51 17.09
CA GLY A 238 26.88 -14.42 18.53
C GLY A 238 26.11 -13.27 19.22
N VAL A 239 25.07 -12.75 18.60
CA VAL A 239 24.08 -11.87 19.24
C VAL A 239 22.96 -12.72 19.80
N ASP A 240 22.65 -12.52 21.09
CA ASP A 240 21.49 -13.14 21.74
C ASP A 240 20.24 -12.29 21.43
N PHE A 241 19.47 -12.73 20.42
CA PHE A 241 18.21 -12.09 20.05
C PHE A 241 17.09 -12.55 20.97
N LYS A 242 16.43 -11.60 21.59
CA LYS A 242 15.26 -11.85 22.43
C LYS A 242 13.97 -11.50 21.68
N PRO A 243 12.88 -12.23 21.93
CA PRO A 243 11.59 -11.90 21.37
C PRO A 243 11.05 -10.60 21.97
N TYR A 244 10.57 -9.71 21.10
CA TYR A 244 9.94 -8.45 21.44
C TYR A 244 8.63 -8.29 20.66
N ILE A 245 7.79 -7.38 21.14
CA ILE A 245 6.68 -6.81 20.40
C ILE A 245 7.02 -5.36 20.08
N LEU A 246 7.01 -5.00 18.81
CA LEU A 246 6.92 -3.61 18.39
C LEU A 246 5.46 -3.21 18.40
N SER A 247 5.02 -2.41 19.36
CA SER A 247 3.69 -1.83 19.39
C SER A 247 3.70 -0.41 18.83
N TYR A 248 2.61 -0.01 18.19
CA TYR A 248 2.49 1.30 17.52
C TYR A 248 1.03 1.75 17.46
N ASP A 249 0.81 3.06 17.28
CA ASP A 249 -0.52 3.61 17.14
C ASP A 249 -1.10 3.33 15.74
N ASN A 250 -2.31 2.81 15.71
CA ASN A 250 -3.02 2.53 14.47
C ASN A 250 -4.07 3.62 14.14
N SER A 251 -4.65 3.58 12.93
CA SER A 251 -5.66 4.55 12.47
C SER A 251 -7.01 4.43 13.15
N TYR A 252 -7.22 3.37 13.93
CA TYR A 252 -8.48 3.13 14.65
C TYR A 252 -8.45 3.68 16.08
N GLY A 253 -7.36 4.36 16.47
CA GLY A 253 -7.19 4.89 17.83
C GLY A 253 -6.86 3.83 18.88
N THR A 254 -6.43 2.66 18.45
CA THR A 254 -5.91 1.57 19.29
C THR A 254 -4.44 1.31 18.99
N ARG A 255 -3.81 0.41 19.74
CA ARG A 255 -2.45 -0.02 19.45
C ARG A 255 -2.46 -1.35 18.70
N SER A 256 -1.56 -1.45 17.72
CA SER A 256 -1.23 -2.69 17.01
C SER A 256 0.16 -3.18 17.40
N GLY A 257 0.44 -4.46 17.18
CA GLY A 257 1.72 -5.06 17.53
C GLY A 257 2.26 -5.98 16.45
N VAL A 258 3.60 -5.98 16.34
CA VAL A 258 4.34 -6.88 15.46
C VAL A 258 5.36 -7.64 16.30
N LYS A 259 5.38 -8.97 16.18
CA LYS A 259 6.44 -9.79 16.78
C LYS A 259 7.76 -9.51 16.07
N CYS A 260 8.76 -9.21 16.82
CA CYS A 260 10.09 -8.90 16.32
C CYS A 260 11.16 -9.45 17.27
N SER A 261 12.42 -9.23 16.94
CA SER A 261 13.56 -9.65 17.75
C SER A 261 14.51 -8.49 17.97
N VAL A 262 14.91 -8.27 19.21
CA VAL A 262 15.92 -7.27 19.59
C VAL A 262 17.17 -7.98 20.09
N GLY A 263 18.33 -7.56 19.59
CA GLY A 263 19.63 -8.06 20.01
C GLY A 263 20.57 -6.93 20.43
N LEU A 264 21.31 -7.12 21.51
CA LEU A 264 22.34 -6.19 21.98
C LEU A 264 23.69 -6.91 22.01
N LYS A 265 24.75 -6.22 21.54
CA LYS A 265 26.14 -6.71 21.61
C LYS A 265 27.09 -5.56 21.82
N GLY A 266 27.60 -5.43 23.03
CA GLY A 266 28.35 -4.25 23.43
C GLY A 266 27.48 -3.00 23.38
N ASN A 267 27.87 -2.04 22.54
CA ASN A 267 27.11 -0.83 22.28
C ASN A 267 26.29 -0.91 20.96
N ALA A 268 26.18 -2.08 20.34
CA ALA A 268 25.39 -2.25 19.13
C ALA A 268 24.00 -2.76 19.46
N PHE A 269 23.01 -2.16 18.84
CA PHE A 269 21.59 -2.52 18.85
C PHE A 269 21.20 -3.09 17.50
N TYR A 270 20.37 -4.13 17.49
CA TYR A 270 19.84 -4.77 16.29
C TYR A 270 18.35 -5.05 16.47
N LEU A 271 17.56 -4.67 15.45
CA LEU A 271 16.12 -4.93 15.37
C LEU A 271 15.83 -5.67 14.07
N ARG A 272 15.15 -6.82 14.15
CA ARG A 272 14.80 -7.65 12.99
C ARG A 272 13.40 -8.24 13.12
N ASP A 273 12.97 -8.91 12.07
CA ASP A 273 11.71 -9.67 11.99
C ASP A 273 10.45 -8.78 12.08
N LEU A 274 10.53 -7.50 11.68
CA LEU A 274 9.36 -6.62 11.61
C LEU A 274 8.39 -7.02 10.49
N CYS A 275 8.90 -7.64 9.43
CA CYS A 275 8.15 -8.19 8.32
C CYS A 275 8.95 -9.27 7.61
N SER A 276 8.29 -10.11 6.83
CA SER A 276 8.92 -11.19 6.07
C SER A 276 9.92 -10.68 5.03
N GLU A 277 9.67 -9.50 4.50
CA GLU A 277 10.44 -8.86 3.44
C GLU A 277 11.84 -8.43 3.87
N MET A 278 12.12 -8.35 5.20
CA MET A 278 13.47 -8.09 5.73
C MET A 278 14.46 -9.26 5.48
N ASN A 279 13.97 -10.45 5.16
CA ASN A 279 14.78 -11.63 4.82
C ASN A 279 15.89 -11.95 5.86
N GLY A 280 15.65 -11.69 7.13
CA GLY A 280 16.61 -11.91 8.22
C GLY A 280 17.67 -10.81 8.37
N ASN A 281 17.60 -9.72 7.62
CA ASN A 281 18.44 -8.55 7.83
C ASN A 281 17.96 -7.73 9.03
N CYS A 282 18.81 -6.84 9.51
CA CYS A 282 18.57 -6.04 10.71
C CYS A 282 18.58 -4.55 10.41
N ILE A 283 17.78 -3.80 11.16
CA ILE A 283 18.03 -2.39 11.46
C ILE A 283 19.07 -2.36 12.56
N SER A 284 20.16 -1.60 12.40
CA SER A 284 21.24 -1.50 13.37
C SER A 284 21.40 -0.08 13.90
N GLY A 285 21.80 0.03 15.17
CA GLY A 285 22.00 1.30 15.83
C GLY A 285 23.07 1.24 16.92
N LEU A 286 23.33 2.37 17.54
CA LEU A 286 24.24 2.51 18.68
C LEU A 286 23.42 2.67 19.96
N PHE A 287 23.73 1.85 20.96
CA PHE A 287 23.12 1.89 22.28
C PHE A 287 24.16 2.39 23.32
N ASP A 288 23.87 3.50 23.97
CA ASP A 288 24.76 4.10 24.99
C ASP A 288 24.40 3.69 26.42
N GLY A 289 23.39 2.85 26.59
CA GLY A 289 22.87 2.41 27.90
C GLY A 289 21.56 3.11 28.30
N ASN A 290 21.21 4.23 27.66
CA ASN A 290 19.96 4.97 27.87
C ASN A 290 19.18 5.18 26.59
N THR A 291 19.88 5.35 25.48
CA THR A 291 19.25 5.69 24.18
C THR A 291 19.86 4.83 23.08
N VAL A 292 19.01 4.39 22.15
CA VAL A 292 19.44 3.83 20.87
C VAL A 292 19.37 4.92 19.82
N SER A 293 20.47 5.13 19.12
CA SER A 293 20.58 6.03 17.96
C SER A 293 20.71 5.21 16.68
N VAL A 294 19.83 5.45 15.72
CA VAL A 294 19.81 4.73 14.44
C VAL A 294 19.95 5.72 13.30
N ASP A 295 21.05 5.62 12.55
CA ASP A 295 21.23 6.40 11.33
C ASP A 295 20.40 5.80 10.19
N MET A 296 19.71 6.64 9.45
CA MET A 296 18.78 6.28 8.38
C MET A 296 19.16 7.01 7.06
N PRO A 297 18.80 6.49 5.88
CA PRO A 297 18.13 5.22 5.64
C PRO A 297 19.07 4.00 5.80
N GLN A 298 18.47 2.84 6.13
CA GLN A 298 19.19 1.57 6.09
C GLN A 298 18.56 0.63 5.06
N TYR A 299 19.39 0.06 4.22
CA TYR A 299 18.96 -0.95 3.27
C TYR A 299 18.67 -2.26 3.99
N LEU A 300 17.49 -2.84 3.74
CA LEU A 300 17.04 -4.07 4.39
C LEU A 300 17.10 -5.30 3.45
N GLY A 301 17.38 -5.08 2.17
CA GLY A 301 17.46 -6.13 1.17
C GLY A 301 16.41 -6.02 0.07
N PRO A 302 16.46 -6.94 -0.92
CA PRO A 302 15.46 -7.01 -1.97
C PRO A 302 14.21 -7.74 -1.47
N ASP A 303 13.05 -7.15 -1.66
CA ASP A 303 11.76 -7.83 -1.61
C ASP A 303 11.47 -8.46 -2.98
N MET A 304 11.84 -9.71 -3.15
CA MET A 304 11.69 -10.43 -4.42
C MET A 304 10.23 -10.75 -4.76
N GLU A 305 9.35 -10.82 -3.76
CA GLU A 305 7.93 -11.08 -3.98
C GLU A 305 7.25 -9.89 -4.65
N HIS A 306 7.50 -8.68 -4.13
CA HIS A 306 6.89 -7.45 -4.64
C HIS A 306 7.76 -6.73 -5.67
N GLY A 307 9.06 -7.04 -5.75
CA GLY A 307 9.99 -6.50 -6.74
C GLY A 307 10.54 -5.12 -6.42
N TYR A 308 10.85 -4.87 -5.15
CA TYR A 308 11.42 -3.61 -4.68
C TYR A 308 12.59 -3.81 -3.74
N HIS A 309 13.48 -2.81 -3.71
CA HIS A 309 14.48 -2.70 -2.67
C HIS A 309 13.87 -2.05 -1.43
N LEU A 310 13.96 -2.73 -0.29
CA LEU A 310 13.37 -2.28 0.97
C LEU A 310 14.38 -1.48 1.80
N TYR A 311 13.93 -0.35 2.34
CA TYR A 311 14.72 0.52 3.21
C TYR A 311 13.96 0.87 4.49
N ALA A 312 14.67 0.97 5.60
CA ALA A 312 14.14 1.59 6.81
C ALA A 312 14.46 3.08 6.85
N PHE A 313 13.50 3.87 7.31
CA PHE A 313 13.63 5.31 7.56
C PHE A 313 13.07 5.69 8.93
N GLY A 314 13.60 6.74 9.52
CA GLY A 314 12.86 7.55 10.48
C GLY A 314 11.90 8.48 9.76
N ALA A 315 10.83 8.88 10.43
CA ALA A 315 9.99 9.97 9.97
C ALA A 315 9.50 10.80 11.15
N VAL A 316 9.25 12.09 10.90
CA VAL A 316 8.69 13.02 11.86
C VAL A 316 7.40 13.60 11.30
N SER A 317 6.40 13.74 12.16
CA SER A 317 5.14 14.36 11.79
C SER A 317 5.00 15.71 12.48
N GLU A 318 4.60 16.71 11.73
CA GLU A 318 4.27 18.04 12.26
C GLU A 318 2.88 18.48 11.78
N ILE A 319 2.21 19.29 12.58
CA ILE A 319 0.94 19.90 12.19
C ILE A 319 1.25 21.29 11.65
N ALA A 320 1.06 21.45 10.34
CA ALA A 320 1.20 22.74 9.67
C ALA A 320 -0.11 23.09 8.92
N PRO A 321 -0.39 24.39 8.69
CA PRO A 321 -1.55 24.77 7.90
C PRO A 321 -1.38 24.37 6.43
N ASP A 322 -2.44 23.84 5.83
CA ASP A 322 -2.52 23.62 4.38
C ASP A 322 -2.65 24.97 3.63
N GLU A 323 -2.70 24.93 2.30
CA GLU A 323 -2.87 26.12 1.44
C GLU A 323 -4.16 26.92 1.76
N THR A 324 -5.11 26.31 2.48
CA THR A 324 -6.37 26.95 2.92
C THR A 324 -6.33 27.42 4.36
N GLY A 325 -5.18 27.26 5.07
CA GLY A 325 -4.98 27.63 6.47
C GLY A 325 -5.54 26.62 7.48
N ARG A 326 -5.92 25.40 7.04
CA ARG A 326 -6.41 24.35 7.94
C ARG A 326 -5.25 23.54 8.50
N PRO A 327 -5.29 23.16 9.79
CA PRO A 327 -4.28 22.27 10.36
C PRO A 327 -4.23 20.97 9.59
N GLN A 328 -3.05 20.61 9.13
CA GLN A 328 -2.77 19.40 8.38
C GLN A 328 -1.52 18.72 8.95
N GLU A 329 -1.58 17.42 9.16
CA GLU A 329 -0.40 16.65 9.54
C GLU A 329 0.46 16.39 8.29
N HIS A 330 1.72 16.80 8.35
CA HIS A 330 2.74 16.54 7.35
C HIS A 330 3.78 15.61 7.94
N THR A 331 4.19 14.61 7.18
CA THR A 331 5.24 13.69 7.61
C THR A 331 6.41 13.75 6.62
N TYR A 332 7.61 13.85 7.17
CA TYR A 332 8.85 13.95 6.43
C TYR A 332 9.76 12.80 6.82
N LEU A 333 10.46 12.23 5.83
CA LEU A 333 11.53 11.27 6.11
C LEU A 333 12.65 11.97 6.88
N ALA A 334 13.13 11.30 7.92
CA ALA A 334 14.25 11.73 8.75
C ALA A 334 15.43 10.77 8.58
N ASN A 335 16.63 11.33 8.60
CA ASN A 335 17.88 10.56 8.50
C ASN A 335 18.31 9.97 9.83
N HIS A 336 17.46 10.01 10.84
CA HIS A 336 17.73 9.53 12.17
C HIS A 336 16.46 9.05 12.85
N LEU A 337 16.61 7.99 13.66
CA LEU A 337 15.57 7.47 14.56
C LEU A 337 16.22 7.20 15.91
N SER A 338 15.56 7.56 16.99
CA SER A 338 16.01 7.27 18.34
C SER A 338 14.96 6.54 19.15
N PHE A 339 15.43 5.70 20.09
CA PHE A 339 14.59 5.08 21.10
C PHE A 339 15.20 5.35 22.48
N ASP A 340 14.37 5.78 23.42
CA ASP A 340 14.69 5.86 24.82
C ASP A 340 14.53 4.49 25.47
N TYR A 341 15.50 4.07 26.29
CA TYR A 341 15.52 2.78 26.97
C TYR A 341 15.09 2.90 28.42
N ASP A 342 14.13 2.09 28.83
CA ASP A 342 13.75 1.92 30.22
C ASP A 342 14.36 0.60 30.77
N PRO A 343 15.34 0.68 31.70
CA PRO A 343 15.95 -0.52 32.27
C PRO A 343 15.03 -1.28 33.25
N SER A 344 13.91 -0.70 33.68
CA SER A 344 13.01 -1.34 34.64
C SER A 344 12.22 -2.49 34.00
N ASP A 345 11.91 -2.40 32.69
CA ASP A 345 11.20 -3.42 31.94
C ASP A 345 11.90 -3.80 30.62
N ALA A 346 13.08 -3.25 30.38
CA ALA A 346 13.88 -3.43 29.17
C ALA A 346 13.14 -3.00 27.88
N SER A 347 12.27 -2.00 27.97
CA SER A 347 11.54 -1.45 26.83
C SER A 347 12.32 -0.34 26.12
N PHE A 348 11.98 -0.10 24.85
CA PHE A 348 12.51 1.02 24.06
C PHE A 348 11.31 1.79 23.47
N THR A 349 11.31 3.10 23.60
CA THR A 349 10.20 3.96 23.14
C THR A 349 10.69 5.07 22.23
N SER A 350 9.90 5.43 21.23
CA SER A 350 10.20 6.54 20.33
C SER A 350 8.93 7.36 20.04
N ASP A 351 9.08 8.68 20.01
CA ASP A 351 8.01 9.60 19.59
C ASP A 351 7.96 9.80 18.07
N SER A 352 8.92 9.23 17.35
CA SER A 352 9.04 9.30 15.89
C SER A 352 8.17 8.24 15.20
N VAL A 353 8.34 8.12 13.90
CA VAL A 353 7.75 7.06 13.08
C VAL A 353 8.88 6.22 12.49
N LEU A 354 8.83 4.92 12.64
CA LEU A 354 9.68 3.99 11.88
C LEU A 354 8.93 3.62 10.60
N VAL A 355 9.57 3.81 9.45
CA VAL A 355 8.99 3.53 8.14
C VAL A 355 9.81 2.46 7.43
N LEU A 356 9.15 1.43 6.89
CA LEU A 356 9.73 0.53 5.91
C LEU A 356 9.25 0.95 4.54
N ASN A 357 10.18 1.43 3.71
CA ASN A 357 9.92 2.14 2.46
C ASN A 357 10.47 1.36 1.27
N MET A 358 9.79 1.46 0.14
CA MET A 358 10.23 0.93 -1.13
C MET A 358 11.07 1.97 -1.85
N GLY A 359 12.34 1.64 -2.12
CA GLY A 359 13.30 2.60 -2.64
C GLY A 359 13.78 3.61 -1.58
N LYS A 360 14.70 4.49 -1.97
CA LYS A 360 15.31 5.45 -1.04
C LYS A 360 15.12 6.92 -1.39
N ASN A 361 14.69 7.24 -2.60
CA ASN A 361 14.62 8.63 -3.07
C ASN A 361 13.20 9.19 -3.07
N ASP A 362 12.18 8.31 -3.17
CA ASP A 362 10.78 8.67 -3.08
C ASP A 362 10.12 8.03 -1.86
N PHE A 363 9.16 8.74 -1.29
CA PHE A 363 8.42 8.25 -0.14
C PHE A 363 7.28 7.35 -0.58
N TYR A 364 7.54 6.03 -0.55
CA TYR A 364 6.58 5.00 -0.87
C TYR A 364 6.67 3.88 0.18
N TYR A 365 5.98 4.07 1.28
CA TYR A 365 6.10 3.18 2.43
C TYR A 365 5.30 1.87 2.26
N LEU A 366 5.89 0.80 2.77
CA LEU A 366 5.25 -0.51 2.92
C LEU A 366 4.58 -0.60 4.30
N TYR A 367 5.31 -0.21 5.34
CA TYR A 367 4.84 -0.17 6.73
C TYR A 367 5.27 1.14 7.40
N GLY A 368 4.39 1.70 8.22
CA GLY A 368 4.69 2.85 9.08
C GLY A 368 4.27 2.57 10.53
N TYR A 369 5.21 2.64 11.44
CA TYR A 369 5.02 2.39 12.86
C TYR A 369 5.13 3.72 13.62
N ARG A 370 4.00 4.29 13.99
CA ARG A 370 3.94 5.56 14.71
C ARG A 370 4.14 5.36 16.19
N ARG A 371 4.99 6.19 16.82
CA ARG A 371 5.36 6.08 18.23
C ARG A 371 5.66 4.63 18.62
N PRO A 372 6.66 4.00 17.94
CA PRO A 372 6.95 2.60 18.15
C PRO A 372 7.49 2.39 19.56
N GLN A 373 7.02 1.31 20.19
CA GLN A 373 7.50 0.87 21.49
C GLN A 373 7.86 -0.60 21.37
N LEU A 374 9.07 -0.93 21.76
CA LEU A 374 9.58 -2.30 21.80
C LEU A 374 9.51 -2.80 23.23
N HIS A 375 8.72 -3.84 23.49
CA HIS A 375 8.62 -4.49 24.80
C HIS A 375 9.05 -5.95 24.69
N PRO A 376 9.78 -6.50 25.69
CA PRO A 376 10.04 -7.94 25.73
C PRO A 376 8.75 -8.73 25.61
N TYR A 377 8.74 -9.73 24.75
CA TYR A 377 7.54 -10.55 24.54
C TYR A 377 7.51 -11.72 25.50
N GLU A 378 6.61 -11.62 26.46
CA GLU A 378 6.24 -12.71 27.36
C GLU A 378 4.71 -12.86 27.29
N PRO A 379 4.19 -13.99 26.74
CA PRO A 379 2.75 -14.23 26.74
C PRO A 379 2.22 -14.25 28.18
N LYS A 380 1.18 -13.47 28.44
CA LYS A 380 0.56 -13.37 29.77
C LYS A 380 -0.95 -13.52 29.68
N ALA A 381 -1.54 -14.00 30.79
CA ALA A 381 -2.96 -13.86 31.02
C ALA A 381 -3.29 -12.38 31.28
N GLY A 382 -4.25 -11.82 30.56
CA GLY A 382 -4.63 -10.41 30.70
C GLY A 382 -6.04 -10.15 30.18
N GLN A 383 -6.74 -9.17 30.77
CA GLN A 383 -8.06 -8.78 30.29
C GLN A 383 -7.92 -8.13 28.92
N PRO A 384 -8.53 -8.66 27.85
CA PRO A 384 -8.46 -8.06 26.53
C PRO A 384 -9.06 -6.64 26.54
N ALA A 385 -8.48 -5.73 25.80
CA ALA A 385 -9.09 -4.42 25.56
C ALA A 385 -10.40 -4.59 24.79
N ASN A 386 -11.25 -3.56 24.80
CA ASN A 386 -12.52 -3.58 24.10
C ASN A 386 -12.33 -3.57 22.58
N ALA A 387 -13.22 -4.26 21.85
CA ALA A 387 -13.32 -4.08 20.41
C ALA A 387 -13.80 -2.66 20.08
N VAL A 388 -13.45 -2.17 18.88
CA VAL A 388 -13.84 -0.84 18.40
C VAL A 388 -14.70 -1.00 17.16
N PHE A 389 -15.93 -0.50 17.18
CA PHE A 389 -16.77 -0.48 15.98
C PHE A 389 -16.19 0.49 14.95
N SER A 390 -16.05 0.04 13.70
CA SER A 390 -15.48 0.83 12.62
C SER A 390 -16.48 1.19 11.53
N ASP A 391 -17.51 0.36 11.31
CA ASP A 391 -18.53 0.57 10.29
C ASP A 391 -19.75 -0.32 10.53
N TYR A 392 -20.89 -0.01 9.92
CA TYR A 392 -22.07 -0.86 9.95
C TYR A 392 -22.91 -0.68 8.68
N MET A 393 -23.67 -1.71 8.35
CA MET A 393 -24.71 -1.71 7.34
C MET A 393 -26.03 -2.09 8.00
N ALA A 394 -27.00 -1.18 7.96
CA ALA A 394 -28.31 -1.43 8.55
C ALA A 394 -29.03 -2.60 7.84
N TYR A 395 -29.75 -3.42 8.63
CA TYR A 395 -30.66 -4.42 8.06
C TYR A 395 -31.78 -3.72 7.30
N THR A 396 -32.09 -4.22 6.12
CA THR A 396 -33.30 -3.84 5.39
C THR A 396 -34.11 -5.09 5.02
N LYS A 397 -35.45 -4.96 4.99
CA LYS A 397 -36.32 -6.07 4.55
C LYS A 397 -36.11 -6.43 3.08
N ALA A 398 -35.63 -5.49 2.27
CA ALA A 398 -35.36 -5.69 0.86
C ALA A 398 -34.12 -6.56 0.65
N ASP A 399 -33.07 -6.32 1.42
CA ASP A 399 -31.81 -7.07 1.31
C ASP A 399 -31.84 -8.35 2.15
N GLY A 400 -32.60 -8.36 3.24
CA GLY A 400 -32.74 -9.50 4.16
C GLY A 400 -31.57 -9.69 5.11
N TYR A 401 -30.59 -8.76 5.15
CA TYR A 401 -29.42 -8.81 6.02
C TYR A 401 -28.90 -7.44 6.38
N GLY A 402 -28.08 -7.37 7.44
CA GLY A 402 -27.24 -6.26 7.82
C GLY A 402 -25.82 -6.73 8.10
N GLY A 403 -24.91 -5.82 8.38
CA GLY A 403 -23.52 -6.13 8.67
C GLY A 403 -22.91 -5.18 9.69
N ILE A 404 -22.02 -5.69 10.50
CA ILE A 404 -21.26 -4.92 11.48
C ILE A 404 -19.77 -5.14 11.28
N LYS A 405 -18.97 -4.06 11.34
CA LYS A 405 -17.52 -4.13 11.32
C LYS A 405 -16.95 -3.64 12.63
N PHE A 406 -16.02 -4.37 13.17
CA PHE A 406 -15.30 -4.00 14.37
C PHE A 406 -13.84 -4.43 14.28
N VAL A 407 -12.98 -3.71 15.01
CA VAL A 407 -11.54 -3.93 15.09
C VAL A 407 -11.25 -4.72 16.35
N LEU A 408 -10.48 -5.79 16.21
CA LEU A 408 -10.00 -6.60 17.33
C LEU A 408 -8.88 -5.88 18.07
N PRO A 409 -8.83 -5.95 19.42
CA PRO A 409 -7.66 -5.53 20.16
C PRO A 409 -6.52 -6.57 20.00
N GLU A 410 -5.30 -6.10 19.92
CA GLU A 410 -4.11 -6.95 19.97
C GLU A 410 -3.44 -6.93 21.36
N PHE A 411 -3.92 -6.06 22.25
CA PHE A 411 -3.38 -5.87 23.59
C PHE A 411 -4.43 -6.03 24.69
N SER A 412 -3.98 -6.43 25.85
CA SER A 412 -4.75 -6.38 27.08
C SER A 412 -4.91 -4.93 27.57
N THR A 413 -5.79 -4.73 28.55
CA THR A 413 -5.91 -3.42 29.24
C THR A 413 -4.65 -3.01 29.99
N ALA A 414 -3.75 -3.96 30.27
CA ALA A 414 -2.43 -3.73 30.86
C ALA A 414 -1.32 -3.56 29.81
N ASN A 415 -1.68 -3.45 28.52
CA ASN A 415 -0.77 -3.31 27.39
C ASN A 415 0.13 -4.54 27.12
N ASP A 416 -0.25 -5.73 27.59
CA ASP A 416 0.39 -6.98 27.21
C ASP A 416 -0.16 -7.47 25.87
N TYR A 417 0.71 -7.95 24.97
CA TYR A 417 0.31 -8.47 23.67
C TYR A 417 -0.41 -9.81 23.80
N LEU A 418 -1.60 -9.92 23.22
CA LEU A 418 -2.44 -11.09 23.30
C LEU A 418 -2.05 -12.15 22.27
N VAL A 419 -2.08 -13.42 22.64
CA VAL A 419 -1.92 -14.54 21.71
C VAL A 419 -3.17 -14.66 20.86
N GLN A 420 -3.06 -14.39 19.56
CA GLN A 420 -4.22 -14.29 18.65
C GLN A 420 -5.05 -15.58 18.58
N ASP A 421 -4.41 -16.76 18.62
CA ASP A 421 -5.10 -18.05 18.62
C ASP A 421 -5.89 -18.33 19.93
N SER A 422 -5.65 -17.53 20.96
CA SER A 422 -6.36 -17.59 22.25
C SER A 422 -7.41 -16.49 22.39
N LEU A 423 -7.60 -15.68 21.35
CA LEU A 423 -8.54 -14.58 21.35
C LEU A 423 -9.82 -14.99 20.62
N PHE A 424 -10.96 -14.65 21.22
CA PHE A 424 -12.32 -14.93 20.73
C PHE A 424 -13.17 -13.68 20.92
N TYR A 425 -14.34 -13.66 20.29
CA TYR A 425 -15.35 -12.65 20.56
C TYR A 425 -16.75 -13.26 20.67
N ASN A 426 -17.58 -12.63 21.51
CA ASN A 426 -19.00 -12.90 21.66
C ASN A 426 -19.79 -11.75 21.04
N MET A 427 -20.89 -12.11 20.38
CA MET A 427 -21.85 -11.14 19.87
C MET A 427 -23.12 -11.15 20.73
N TYR A 428 -23.67 -9.98 20.96
CA TYR A 428 -24.93 -9.79 21.69
C TYR A 428 -25.91 -9.07 20.76
N PHE A 429 -27.06 -9.72 20.54
CA PHE A 429 -28.14 -9.14 19.73
C PHE A 429 -29.28 -8.72 20.68
N ASP A 430 -29.64 -7.44 20.64
CA ASP A 430 -30.61 -6.81 21.56
C ASP A 430 -30.34 -7.12 23.05
N GLY A 431 -29.04 -7.18 23.41
CA GLY A 431 -28.58 -7.43 24.78
C GLY A 431 -28.40 -8.91 25.16
N GLU A 432 -28.84 -9.84 24.33
CA GLU A 432 -28.74 -11.29 24.59
C GLU A 432 -27.54 -11.90 23.85
N LEU A 433 -26.81 -12.81 24.53
CA LEU A 433 -25.70 -13.53 23.92
C LEU A 433 -26.21 -14.37 22.75
N TYR A 434 -25.66 -14.09 21.57
CA TYR A 434 -26.11 -14.78 20.36
C TYR A 434 -25.28 -16.03 20.07
N THR A 435 -26.00 -17.12 19.71
CA THR A 435 -25.40 -18.39 19.27
C THR A 435 -25.52 -18.51 17.76
N PHE A 436 -24.39 -18.49 17.07
CA PHE A 436 -24.36 -18.74 15.63
C PHE A 436 -24.57 -20.23 15.35
N ALA A 437 -25.52 -20.57 14.50
CA ALA A 437 -25.85 -21.95 14.17
C ALA A 437 -26.58 -22.07 12.83
N GLN A 438 -26.57 -23.28 12.26
CA GLN A 438 -27.44 -23.65 11.15
C GLN A 438 -28.92 -23.59 11.54
N PRO A 439 -29.84 -23.40 10.57
CA PRO A 439 -29.56 -23.24 9.13
C PRO A 439 -29.22 -21.83 8.69
N LEU A 440 -29.27 -20.85 9.60
CA LEU A 440 -29.10 -19.45 9.24
C LEU A 440 -27.63 -19.13 8.83
N TYR A 441 -26.68 -19.65 9.61
CA TYR A 441 -25.25 -19.53 9.33
C TYR A 441 -24.73 -20.88 8.79
N ARG A 442 -24.78 -21.01 7.45
CA ARG A 442 -24.62 -22.32 6.77
C ARG A 442 -23.24 -22.95 6.97
N ASN A 443 -22.22 -22.13 7.14
CA ASN A 443 -20.83 -22.59 7.26
C ASN A 443 -20.43 -22.85 8.73
N VAL A 444 -21.31 -22.56 9.70
CA VAL A 444 -21.11 -22.88 11.11
C VAL A 444 -21.55 -24.32 11.34
N VAL A 445 -20.58 -25.24 11.49
CA VAL A 445 -20.82 -26.67 11.62
C VAL A 445 -21.43 -27.00 13.01
N GLU A 446 -20.82 -26.45 14.06
CA GLU A 446 -21.30 -26.60 15.45
C GLU A 446 -21.75 -25.23 15.99
N PRO A 447 -22.83 -25.19 16.78
CA PRO A 447 -23.30 -23.96 17.40
C PRO A 447 -22.17 -23.25 18.16
N MET A 448 -21.97 -21.96 17.89
CA MET A 448 -20.80 -21.21 18.34
C MET A 448 -21.21 -19.90 19.01
N THR A 449 -20.70 -19.64 20.23
CA THR A 449 -20.78 -18.33 20.90
C THR A 449 -19.43 -17.64 20.93
N ASP A 450 -18.39 -18.29 21.47
CA ASP A 450 -17.02 -17.78 21.47
C ASP A 450 -16.42 -17.96 20.07
N VAL A 451 -16.63 -16.97 19.19
CA VAL A 451 -16.13 -17.01 17.81
C VAL A 451 -14.62 -16.78 17.82
N PRO A 452 -13.78 -17.71 17.31
CA PRO A 452 -12.34 -17.47 17.24
C PRO A 452 -12.00 -16.19 16.48
N ALA A 453 -11.08 -15.39 17.00
CA ALA A 453 -10.66 -14.15 16.36
C ALA A 453 -10.15 -14.37 14.92
N THR A 454 -9.59 -15.54 14.64
CA THR A 454 -9.07 -15.94 13.33
C THR A 454 -10.13 -16.55 12.40
N TYR A 455 -11.37 -16.80 12.90
CA TYR A 455 -12.40 -17.45 12.10
C TYR A 455 -12.89 -16.54 10.96
N SER A 456 -12.95 -17.12 9.77
CA SER A 456 -13.56 -16.51 8.60
C SER A 456 -14.09 -17.63 7.70
N ASP A 457 -15.31 -17.49 7.22
CA ASP A 457 -15.89 -18.38 6.21
C ASP A 457 -16.01 -17.70 4.83
N GLY A 458 -15.58 -16.44 4.75
CA GLY A 458 -15.63 -15.63 3.53
C GLY A 458 -17.05 -15.20 3.13
N PHE A 459 -18.06 -15.50 3.93
CA PHE A 459 -19.47 -15.23 3.64
C PHE A 459 -20.17 -14.49 4.79
N ASP A 460 -20.47 -15.18 5.91
CA ASP A 460 -21.11 -14.60 7.09
C ASP A 460 -20.11 -13.94 8.04
N PHE A 461 -18.89 -14.46 8.03
CA PHE A 461 -17.75 -13.98 8.81
C PHE A 461 -16.60 -13.65 7.87
N VAL A 462 -16.29 -12.37 7.72
CA VAL A 462 -15.20 -11.92 6.88
C VAL A 462 -14.11 -11.29 7.75
N SER A 463 -12.90 -11.82 7.62
CA SER A 463 -11.70 -11.35 8.30
C SER A 463 -10.82 -10.62 7.32
N LYS A 464 -10.47 -9.38 7.64
CA LYS A 464 -9.43 -8.62 6.95
C LYS A 464 -8.58 -7.93 8.01
N ASP A 465 -7.36 -8.43 8.20
CA ASP A 465 -6.43 -7.95 9.20
C ASP A 465 -7.02 -7.97 10.62
N LEU A 466 -7.07 -6.81 11.28
CA LEU A 466 -7.72 -6.65 12.57
C LEU A 466 -9.24 -6.48 12.46
N VAL A 467 -9.76 -6.19 11.27
CA VAL A 467 -11.19 -5.92 11.07
C VAL A 467 -11.95 -7.23 10.90
N ARG A 468 -13.03 -7.36 11.62
CA ARG A 468 -14.02 -8.43 11.46
C ARG A 468 -15.32 -7.84 10.96
N THR A 469 -15.87 -8.46 9.90
CA THR A 469 -17.24 -8.18 9.46
C THR A 469 -18.10 -9.39 9.79
N VAL A 470 -19.20 -9.16 10.48
CA VAL A 470 -20.19 -10.19 10.79
C VAL A 470 -21.54 -9.76 10.23
N TYR A 471 -22.14 -10.61 9.41
CA TYR A 471 -23.46 -10.37 8.86
C TYR A 471 -24.54 -10.93 9.80
N TYR A 472 -25.69 -10.25 9.84
CA TYR A 472 -26.86 -10.65 10.64
C TYR A 472 -28.14 -10.53 9.82
N TYR A 473 -29.19 -11.30 10.19
CA TYR A 473 -30.35 -11.56 9.35
C TYR A 473 -31.68 -11.20 10.01
N SER A 474 -31.67 -10.29 10.96
CA SER A 474 -32.85 -9.80 11.66
C SER A 474 -32.78 -8.30 11.91
N ASP A 475 -33.94 -7.68 12.08
CA ASP A 475 -34.03 -6.27 12.45
C ASP A 475 -33.71 -6.11 13.94
N LEU A 476 -32.49 -5.66 14.24
CA LEU A 476 -31.95 -5.49 15.58
C LEU A 476 -32.00 -4.02 16.02
N SER A 477 -32.17 -3.82 17.33
CA SER A 477 -32.05 -2.49 17.94
C SER A 477 -30.61 -2.21 18.36
N THR A 478 -29.91 -3.24 18.86
CA THR A 478 -28.55 -3.10 19.37
C THR A 478 -27.70 -4.32 18.98
N ILE A 479 -26.40 -4.08 18.76
CA ILE A 479 -25.40 -5.11 18.64
C ILE A 479 -24.29 -4.84 19.63
N GLY A 480 -23.97 -5.85 20.48
CA GLY A 480 -22.85 -5.82 21.41
C GLY A 480 -21.71 -6.74 20.96
N VAL A 481 -20.48 -6.36 21.23
CA VAL A 481 -19.27 -7.18 21.05
C VAL A 481 -18.52 -7.24 22.36
N GLN A 482 -18.11 -8.44 22.79
CA GLN A 482 -17.26 -8.69 23.95
C GLN A 482 -16.08 -9.54 23.53
N MET A 483 -14.88 -9.09 23.82
CA MET A 483 -13.68 -9.90 23.61
C MET A 483 -13.51 -10.93 24.72
N VAL A 484 -13.05 -12.12 24.35
CA VAL A 484 -12.78 -13.23 25.26
C VAL A 484 -11.38 -13.75 25.01
N TYR A 485 -10.53 -13.76 26.04
CA TYR A 485 -9.17 -14.27 25.96
C TYR A 485 -9.03 -15.50 26.85
N LYS A 486 -8.65 -16.63 26.25
CA LYS A 486 -8.48 -17.92 26.93
C LYS A 486 -6.99 -18.29 26.91
N TYR A 487 -6.30 -18.06 28.00
CA TYR A 487 -4.87 -18.32 28.08
C TYR A 487 -4.48 -18.93 29.42
N ASP A 488 -3.62 -19.94 29.41
CA ASP A 488 -3.12 -20.67 30.58
C ASP A 488 -4.24 -21.10 31.55
N GLY A 489 -5.30 -21.72 31.00
CA GLY A 489 -6.45 -22.20 31.77
C GLY A 489 -7.36 -21.10 32.34
N THR A 490 -7.06 -19.83 32.10
CA THR A 490 -7.84 -18.67 32.54
C THR A 490 -8.68 -18.11 31.38
N THR A 491 -9.91 -17.70 31.66
CA THR A 491 -10.78 -17.00 30.70
C THR A 491 -11.04 -15.59 31.22
N MET A 492 -10.65 -14.60 30.44
CA MET A 492 -10.83 -13.18 30.74
C MET A 492 -11.67 -12.54 29.66
N LYS A 493 -12.49 -11.56 30.04
CA LYS A 493 -13.44 -10.91 29.12
C LYS A 493 -13.28 -9.40 29.22
N SER A 494 -13.44 -8.73 28.08
CA SER A 494 -13.61 -7.28 28.02
C SER A 494 -15.00 -6.87 28.53
N ASP A 495 -15.25 -5.56 28.62
CA ASP A 495 -16.61 -5.06 28.67
C ASP A 495 -17.35 -5.36 27.35
N ILE A 496 -18.69 -5.36 27.40
CA ILE A 496 -19.51 -5.42 26.20
C ILE A 496 -19.62 -4.01 25.63
N VAL A 497 -19.03 -3.80 24.45
CA VAL A 497 -19.23 -2.55 23.71
C VAL A 497 -20.48 -2.71 22.87
N THR A 498 -21.45 -1.80 23.02
CA THR A 498 -22.76 -1.88 22.36
C THR A 498 -22.95 -0.74 21.37
N LEU A 499 -23.36 -1.06 20.15
CA LEU A 499 -23.78 -0.13 19.11
C LEU A 499 -25.32 -0.10 19.07
N ASN A 500 -25.91 1.11 19.17
CA ASN A 500 -27.36 1.31 19.02
C ASN A 500 -27.70 1.58 17.55
N LEU A 501 -28.21 0.57 16.86
CA LEU A 501 -28.50 0.64 15.42
C LEU A 501 -29.68 1.59 15.11
N LYS A 502 -30.63 1.76 16.04
CA LYS A 502 -31.77 2.67 15.84
C LYS A 502 -31.36 4.13 15.99
N GLU A 503 -30.48 4.43 16.91
CA GLU A 503 -29.90 5.77 17.01
C GLU A 503 -29.02 6.09 15.81
N MET A 504 -28.27 5.11 15.30
CA MET A 504 -27.44 5.27 14.11
C MET A 504 -28.27 5.35 12.82
N ALA A 505 -29.37 4.61 12.71
CA ALA A 505 -30.32 4.77 11.60
C ALA A 505 -31.01 6.14 11.62
N GLY A 506 -31.18 6.74 12.83
CA GLY A 506 -31.56 8.15 13.02
C GLY A 506 -30.41 9.14 12.75
N ILE A 507 -29.16 8.69 12.64
CA ILE A 507 -27.95 9.50 12.33
C ILE A 507 -27.87 9.92 10.86
N GLN A 508 -28.61 9.35 9.94
CA GLN A 508 -28.96 10.09 8.73
C GLN A 508 -29.70 11.43 9.06
N ASP A 509 -30.21 11.55 10.27
CA ASP A 509 -30.81 12.74 10.90
C ASP A 509 -30.10 13.16 12.21
N MET A 510 -28.81 12.86 12.43
CA MET A 510 -28.05 13.28 13.62
C MET A 510 -27.72 14.77 13.68
N HIS A 511 -28.52 15.56 13.05
CA HIS A 511 -28.67 16.94 13.42
C HIS A 511 -29.91 17.15 14.33
N GLY A 512 -30.32 16.09 15.03
CA GLY A 512 -31.44 16.08 15.96
C GLY A 512 -31.38 17.26 16.93
N GLY A 513 -32.23 18.23 16.70
CA GLY A 513 -32.32 19.47 17.45
C GLY A 513 -31.57 20.68 16.85
N LYS A 514 -30.72 20.49 15.85
CA LYS A 514 -30.04 21.60 15.17
C LYS A 514 -30.89 22.11 14.00
N ARG A 515 -31.06 23.40 13.92
CA ARG A 515 -31.81 24.03 12.83
C ARG A 515 -30.85 24.35 11.68
N VAL A 516 -31.19 23.92 10.47
CA VAL A 516 -30.45 24.32 9.26
C VAL A 516 -30.66 25.81 9.02
N VAL A 517 -29.59 26.60 9.08
CA VAL A 517 -29.58 28.04 8.84
C VAL A 517 -29.43 28.31 7.34
N SER A 518 -28.62 27.55 6.64
CA SER A 518 -28.47 27.68 5.20
C SER A 518 -28.07 26.34 4.53
N THR A 519 -28.51 26.17 3.28
CA THR A 519 -28.11 25.06 2.43
C THR A 519 -27.50 25.60 1.14
N THR A 520 -26.33 25.12 0.78
CA THR A 520 -25.62 25.50 -0.44
C THR A 520 -25.29 24.24 -1.23
N TYR A 521 -25.44 24.28 -2.54
CA TYR A 521 -25.16 23.18 -3.43
C TYR A 521 -23.94 23.50 -4.31
N PHE A 522 -23.12 22.51 -4.57
CA PHE A 522 -21.97 22.62 -5.45
C PHE A 522 -22.00 21.45 -6.44
N ASP A 523 -21.60 21.70 -7.69
CA ASP A 523 -21.31 20.62 -8.64
C ASP A 523 -20.00 19.91 -8.24
N LEU A 524 -19.66 18.83 -8.94
CA LEU A 524 -18.46 18.04 -8.65
C LEU A 524 -17.14 18.78 -8.94
N SER A 525 -17.21 19.94 -9.64
CA SER A 525 -16.08 20.83 -9.86
C SER A 525 -15.87 21.85 -8.72
N GLY A 526 -16.77 21.83 -7.70
CA GLY A 526 -16.74 22.76 -6.59
C GLY A 526 -17.41 24.11 -6.89
N ARG A 527 -18.05 24.28 -8.06
CA ARG A 527 -18.78 25.49 -8.40
C ARG A 527 -20.16 25.45 -7.72
N GLN A 528 -20.55 26.55 -7.07
CA GLN A 528 -21.86 26.68 -6.49
C GLN A 528 -22.96 26.65 -7.57
N VAL A 529 -23.99 25.82 -7.34
CA VAL A 529 -25.14 25.64 -8.22
C VAL A 529 -26.45 25.87 -7.45
N ASN A 530 -27.54 26.00 -8.19
CA ASN A 530 -28.86 26.11 -7.59
C ASN A 530 -29.39 24.77 -7.07
N ALA A 531 -30.41 24.82 -6.21
CA ALA A 531 -31.01 23.60 -5.64
C ALA A 531 -31.73 22.72 -6.67
N ASP A 532 -32.07 23.25 -7.82
CA ASP A 532 -32.71 22.58 -8.96
C ASP A 532 -31.71 22.02 -10.00
N PHE A 533 -30.40 22.12 -9.72
CA PHE A 533 -29.38 21.55 -10.60
C PHE A 533 -29.53 20.03 -10.65
N GLN A 534 -29.78 19.48 -11.85
CA GLN A 534 -29.95 18.04 -12.07
C GLN A 534 -28.62 17.31 -12.07
N GLY A 535 -28.59 16.13 -11.47
CA GLY A 535 -27.43 15.27 -11.40
C GLY A 535 -26.78 15.24 -10.01
N MET A 536 -25.51 14.85 -9.96
CA MET A 536 -24.80 14.68 -8.71
C MET A 536 -24.28 16.00 -8.18
N VAL A 537 -24.68 16.36 -6.95
CA VAL A 537 -24.27 17.59 -6.28
C VAL A 537 -23.74 17.31 -4.87
N ILE A 538 -22.89 18.20 -4.38
CA ILE A 538 -22.44 18.25 -2.99
C ILE A 538 -23.34 19.26 -2.27
N ARG A 539 -24.17 18.77 -1.35
CA ARG A 539 -25.00 19.59 -0.47
C ARG A 539 -24.24 19.93 0.81
N ARG A 540 -24.06 21.22 1.07
CA ARG A 540 -23.46 21.74 2.30
C ARG A 540 -24.54 22.42 3.13
N GLN A 541 -24.73 21.99 4.37
CA GLN A 541 -25.69 22.56 5.31
C GLN A 541 -24.94 23.21 6.49
N LEU A 542 -25.26 24.46 6.79
CA LEU A 542 -24.82 25.17 7.99
C LEU A 542 -25.95 25.13 9.00
N PHE A 543 -25.64 24.79 10.24
CA PHE A 543 -26.59 24.72 11.35
C PHE A 543 -26.46 25.95 12.28
N ASP A 544 -27.43 26.11 13.14
CA ASP A 544 -27.53 27.22 14.10
C ASP A 544 -26.42 27.24 15.17
N ASP A 545 -25.73 26.13 15.37
CA ASP A 545 -24.55 26.02 16.21
C ASP A 545 -23.22 26.25 15.45
N ASN A 546 -23.27 26.74 14.20
CA ASN A 546 -22.16 26.93 13.28
C ASN A 546 -21.48 25.63 12.82
N SER A 547 -21.99 24.44 13.15
CA SER A 547 -21.51 23.21 12.58
C SER A 547 -21.92 23.08 11.10
N ILE A 548 -21.12 22.36 10.32
CA ILE A 548 -21.33 22.17 8.88
C ILE A 548 -21.43 20.68 8.59
N SER A 549 -22.47 20.30 7.85
CA SER A 549 -22.58 18.98 7.23
C SER A 549 -22.41 19.07 5.72
N THR A 550 -21.72 18.09 5.16
CA THR A 550 -21.54 17.99 3.71
C THR A 550 -21.93 16.58 3.26
N SER A 551 -22.86 16.50 2.32
CA SER A 551 -23.34 15.23 1.77
C SER A 551 -23.37 15.25 0.25
N LYS A 552 -23.05 14.13 -0.38
CA LYS A 552 -23.17 13.92 -1.82
C LYS A 552 -24.57 13.38 -2.10
N ILE A 553 -25.34 14.06 -2.93
CA ILE A 553 -26.71 13.68 -3.28
C ILE A 553 -26.89 13.69 -4.80
N ILE A 554 -27.85 12.93 -5.28
CA ILE A 554 -28.32 12.97 -6.68
C ILE A 554 -29.64 13.74 -6.68
N ASN A 555 -29.64 14.90 -7.33
CA ASN A 555 -30.87 15.60 -7.64
C ASN A 555 -31.47 15.01 -8.92
N PRO A 556 -32.70 14.51 -8.87
CA PRO A 556 -33.38 13.89 -10.02
C PRO A 556 -33.62 14.84 -11.19
#